data_4a6ce27b987dc5c20e75366c1c39bc68
#
_entry.id   4a6ce27b987dc5c20e75366c1c39bc68
#
_cell.length_a   1.000
_cell.length_b   1.000
_cell.length_c   1.000
_cell.angle_alpha   90.00
_cell.angle_beta   90.00
_cell.angle_gamma   90.00
#
_symmetry.space_group_name_H-M   'P 1'
#
loop_
_entity.id
_entity.type
_entity.pdbx_description
1 polymer ?
#
loop_
_entity_poly.entity_id
_entity_poly.type
_entity_poly.pdbx_seq_one_letter_code
_entity_poly.pdbx_strand_id
1 'polypeptide(L)'
;MMKKTNSITCFILAVGLMALSGLAQADGQLMVMPARSTVEGQQTRTVQVSNLGDKPLYLKVDLVRIENPGETPERKTAIGDIAQPEMMANPAKLTLGPGQKRDINLVALKVPSKETLYRLYIVPVSSIKVVGEESKEKINAPITFGVAYGVVVHHLPPTGAQTHSWTHQCTAGGLQLTANGNVSSLFRDLQVTPAGSMPAEQKVFPGTPRVFAVKTLKGNADGQPFDVRCP
;
A
#
# COMPACT_ATOMS: atom_id res chain seq x y z
N MET A 1 47.32 -1.21 -53.43
CA MET A 1 46.51 -0.01 -53.12
C MET A 1 45.43 -0.40 -52.12
N MET A 2 45.68 -0.20 -50.86
CA MET A 2 44.75 -0.61 -49.79
C MET A 2 43.88 0.59 -49.35
N LYS A 3 42.56 0.37 -49.34
CA LYS A 3 41.55 1.37 -48.99
C LYS A 3 41.60 1.76 -47.50
N LYS A 4 42.09 3.00 -47.20
CA LYS A 4 42.12 3.62 -45.86
C LYS A 4 40.91 4.51 -45.55
N THR A 5 39.75 4.32 -46.18
CA THR A 5 38.63 5.26 -46.13
C THR A 5 37.50 4.88 -45.17
N ASN A 6 37.47 3.66 -44.58
CA ASN A 6 36.33 3.22 -43.76
C ASN A 6 36.46 3.55 -42.24
N SER A 7 37.61 3.94 -41.75
CA SER A 7 37.81 4.15 -40.29
C SER A 7 37.31 5.49 -39.78
N ILE A 8 37.39 6.53 -40.61
CA ILE A 8 36.96 7.89 -40.24
C ILE A 8 35.44 8.02 -40.23
N THR A 9 34.78 7.37 -41.22
CA THR A 9 33.29 7.37 -41.35
C THR A 9 32.65 6.66 -40.12
N CYS A 10 33.21 5.54 -39.65
CA CYS A 10 32.72 4.86 -38.44
C CYS A 10 32.90 5.70 -37.14
N PHE A 11 33.98 6.48 -37.07
CA PHE A 11 34.25 7.33 -35.89
C PHE A 11 33.28 8.50 -35.80
N ILE A 12 32.93 9.12 -36.94
CA ILE A 12 31.93 10.22 -36.99
C ILE A 12 30.51 9.71 -36.66
N LEU A 13 30.17 8.50 -37.10
CA LEU A 13 28.85 7.89 -36.79
C LEU A 13 28.75 7.55 -35.30
N ALA A 14 29.82 7.07 -34.67
CA ALA A 14 29.82 6.72 -33.25
C ALA A 14 29.72 7.96 -32.32
N VAL A 15 30.37 9.07 -32.71
CA VAL A 15 30.29 10.35 -31.97
C VAL A 15 28.91 10.99 -32.14
N GLY A 16 28.25 10.84 -33.30
CA GLY A 16 26.91 11.34 -33.54
C GLY A 16 25.84 10.63 -32.70
N LEU A 17 25.98 9.31 -32.43
CA LEU A 17 25.05 8.55 -31.58
C LEU A 17 25.16 8.88 -30.09
N MET A 18 26.33 9.31 -29.60
CA MET A 18 26.51 9.73 -28.20
C MET A 18 25.91 11.10 -27.89
N ALA A 19 25.68 11.95 -28.90
CA ALA A 19 25.12 13.29 -28.71
C ALA A 19 23.57 13.28 -28.59
N LEU A 20 22.90 12.14 -28.88
CA LEU A 20 21.43 11.98 -28.75
C LEU A 20 20.99 11.34 -27.42
N SER A 21 21.85 11.22 -26.43
CA SER A 21 21.42 10.91 -25.05
C SER A 21 20.69 12.15 -24.50
N GLY A 22 19.46 12.37 -25.01
CA GLY A 22 18.54 13.36 -24.47
C GLY A 22 18.41 13.15 -22.98
N LEU A 23 18.59 14.21 -22.20
CA LEU A 23 18.33 14.23 -20.76
C LEU A 23 16.89 13.75 -20.54
N ALA A 24 16.72 12.49 -20.14
CA ALA A 24 15.45 11.98 -19.70
C ALA A 24 15.06 12.75 -18.42
N GLN A 25 14.23 13.77 -18.58
CA GLN A 25 13.66 14.50 -17.44
C GLN A 25 12.59 13.60 -16.82
N ALA A 26 12.85 13.12 -15.64
CA ALA A 26 11.87 12.42 -14.83
C ALA A 26 11.10 13.45 -13.99
N ASP A 27 9.85 13.75 -14.35
CA ASP A 27 8.95 14.50 -13.48
C ASP A 27 8.94 13.87 -12.08
N GLY A 28 8.70 14.68 -11.04
CA GLY A 28 8.78 14.28 -9.64
C GLY A 28 8.28 12.86 -9.38
N GLN A 29 9.21 11.92 -9.17
CA GLN A 29 8.92 10.49 -8.97
C GLN A 29 8.93 10.18 -7.48
N LEU A 30 7.74 9.95 -6.91
CA LEU A 30 7.61 9.57 -5.52
C LEU A 30 7.93 8.08 -5.34
N MET A 31 8.77 7.76 -4.36
CA MET A 31 8.96 6.39 -3.85
C MET A 31 8.60 6.35 -2.37
N VAL A 32 7.89 5.28 -1.95
CA VAL A 32 7.43 5.08 -0.57
C VAL A 32 7.84 3.70 -0.09
N MET A 33 8.50 3.61 1.06
CA MET A 33 8.94 2.35 1.65
C MET A 33 8.82 2.37 3.18
N PRO A 34 8.40 1.25 3.78
CA PRO A 34 7.91 0.03 3.16
C PRO A 34 6.46 0.16 2.66
N ALA A 35 6.02 -0.71 1.74
CA ALA A 35 4.63 -0.77 1.28
C ALA A 35 3.68 -1.35 2.33
N ARG A 36 4.22 -2.04 3.35
CA ARG A 36 3.50 -2.58 4.50
C ARG A 36 4.31 -2.34 5.77
N SER A 37 3.65 -1.91 6.85
CA SER A 37 4.25 -1.67 8.14
C SER A 37 3.46 -2.36 9.25
N THR A 38 4.14 -2.79 10.31
CA THR A 38 3.53 -3.34 11.52
C THR A 38 3.96 -2.51 12.71
N VAL A 39 2.99 -2.04 13.48
CA VAL A 39 3.16 -1.30 14.73
C VAL A 39 2.65 -2.18 15.86
N GLU A 40 3.48 -2.48 16.84
CA GLU A 40 3.10 -3.29 18.01
C GLU A 40 2.96 -2.42 19.26
N GLY A 41 1.85 -2.61 19.96
CA GLY A 41 1.58 -1.85 21.19
C GLY A 41 1.60 -0.34 20.96
N GLN A 42 2.42 0.39 21.71
CA GLN A 42 2.62 1.84 21.59
C GLN A 42 3.95 2.22 20.91
N GLN A 43 4.48 1.36 20.06
CA GLN A 43 5.69 1.67 19.31
C GLN A 43 5.44 2.72 18.22
N THR A 44 6.50 3.43 17.86
CA THR A 44 6.53 4.27 16.66
C THR A 44 7.20 3.50 15.53
N ARG A 45 6.66 3.61 14.33
CA ARG A 45 7.27 3.09 13.09
C ARG A 45 7.38 4.19 12.06
N THR A 46 8.32 4.03 11.16
CA THR A 46 8.63 5.03 10.14
C THR A 46 8.32 4.49 8.76
N VAL A 47 7.72 5.34 7.94
CA VAL A 47 7.57 5.15 6.49
C VAL A 47 8.39 6.23 5.81
N GLN A 48 9.39 5.84 5.03
CA GLN A 48 10.25 6.76 4.30
C GLN A 48 9.63 7.11 2.95
N VAL A 49 9.64 8.38 2.62
CA VAL A 49 9.28 8.91 1.31
C VAL A 49 10.49 9.54 0.65
N SER A 50 10.67 9.30 -0.64
CA SER A 50 11.81 9.79 -1.41
C SER A 50 11.33 10.40 -2.72
N ASN A 51 11.91 11.53 -3.10
CA ASN A 51 11.72 12.12 -4.40
C ASN A 51 12.88 11.68 -5.30
N LEU A 52 12.61 10.83 -6.27
CA LEU A 52 13.59 10.33 -7.25
C LEU A 52 13.64 11.17 -8.52
N GLY A 53 12.75 12.15 -8.65
CA GLY A 53 12.67 13.06 -9.79
C GLY A 53 13.49 14.33 -9.60
N ASP A 54 13.42 15.20 -10.58
CA ASP A 54 14.16 16.45 -10.69
C ASP A 54 13.37 17.70 -10.26
N LYS A 55 12.07 17.54 -9.97
CA LYS A 55 11.17 18.61 -9.51
C LYS A 55 10.75 18.42 -8.05
N PRO A 56 10.47 19.51 -7.31
CA PRO A 56 9.92 19.41 -5.96
C PRO A 56 8.57 18.70 -5.93
N LEU A 57 8.36 17.85 -4.90
CA LEU A 57 7.09 17.20 -4.59
C LEU A 57 6.48 17.82 -3.35
N TYR A 58 5.19 18.14 -3.45
CA TYR A 58 4.35 18.53 -2.31
C TYR A 58 3.43 17.35 -1.99
N LEU A 59 3.48 16.86 -0.77
CA LEU A 59 2.78 15.66 -0.37
C LEU A 59 1.78 15.95 0.73
N LYS A 60 0.57 15.40 0.59
CA LYS A 60 -0.42 15.26 1.64
C LYS A 60 -0.36 13.84 2.19
N VAL A 61 -0.42 13.71 3.51
CA VAL A 61 -0.37 12.44 4.22
C VAL A 61 -1.68 12.27 4.98
N ASP A 62 -2.44 11.25 4.64
CA ASP A 62 -3.70 10.91 5.27
C ASP A 62 -3.64 9.49 5.85
N LEU A 63 -4.00 9.33 7.11
CA LEU A 63 -4.18 8.02 7.72
C LEU A 63 -5.68 7.73 7.88
N VAL A 64 -6.12 6.55 7.43
CA VAL A 64 -7.51 6.11 7.59
C VAL A 64 -7.55 4.73 8.25
N ARG A 65 -8.55 4.50 9.09
CA ARG A 65 -8.83 3.17 9.65
C ARG A 65 -9.72 2.40 8.69
N ILE A 66 -9.44 1.10 8.52
CA ILE A 66 -10.25 0.16 7.74
C ILE A 66 -11.22 -0.53 8.70
N GLU A 67 -12.52 -0.36 8.47
CA GLU A 67 -13.56 -0.89 9.37
C GLU A 67 -13.93 -2.35 9.06
N ASN A 68 -13.65 -2.81 7.83
CA ASN A 68 -13.94 -4.16 7.35
C ASN A 68 -12.68 -4.80 6.71
N PRO A 69 -11.62 -5.07 7.50
CA PRO A 69 -10.39 -5.63 6.97
C PRO A 69 -10.62 -6.93 6.19
N GLY A 70 -10.00 -7.04 5.02
CA GLY A 70 -10.13 -8.23 4.16
C GLY A 70 -11.35 -8.25 3.25
N GLU A 71 -12.28 -7.30 3.33
CA GLU A 71 -13.43 -7.17 2.43
C GLU A 71 -13.18 -6.14 1.32
N THR A 72 -13.94 -6.24 0.25
CA THR A 72 -13.96 -5.30 -0.88
C THR A 72 -15.40 -4.92 -1.20
N PRO A 73 -15.72 -3.62 -1.29
CA PRO A 73 -14.84 -2.46 -1.09
C PRO A 73 -14.48 -2.22 0.39
N GLU A 74 -13.29 -1.65 0.62
CA GLU A 74 -12.89 -1.23 1.97
C GLU A 74 -13.76 -0.07 2.46
N ARG A 75 -14.30 -0.18 3.67
CA ARG A 75 -14.93 0.94 4.39
C ARG A 75 -13.86 1.64 5.22
N LYS A 76 -13.75 2.97 5.06
CA LYS A 76 -12.65 3.77 5.60
C LYS A 76 -13.20 4.90 6.45
N THR A 77 -12.56 5.12 7.61
CA THR A 77 -12.82 6.28 8.49
C THR A 77 -11.54 7.08 8.63
N ALA A 78 -11.58 8.37 8.31
CA ALA A 78 -10.43 9.24 8.48
C ALA A 78 -10.08 9.37 9.97
N ILE A 79 -8.78 9.42 10.28
CA ILE A 79 -8.34 9.52 11.69
C ILE A 79 -8.87 10.78 12.35
N GLY A 80 -9.01 11.88 11.60
CA GLY A 80 -9.58 13.13 12.12
C GLY A 80 -11.05 13.05 12.52
N ASP A 81 -11.79 12.05 12.02
CA ASP A 81 -13.21 11.82 12.34
C ASP A 81 -13.40 10.90 13.56
N ILE A 82 -12.30 10.37 14.10
CA ILE A 82 -12.31 9.47 15.27
C ILE A 82 -12.02 10.28 16.53
N ALA A 83 -12.98 10.36 17.43
CA ALA A 83 -12.85 11.16 18.65
C ALA A 83 -11.65 10.76 19.52
N GLN A 84 -11.29 9.48 19.55
CA GLN A 84 -10.14 8.96 20.30
C GLN A 84 -9.32 8.03 19.42
N PRO A 85 -8.49 8.56 18.52
CA PRO A 85 -7.70 7.73 17.63
C PRO A 85 -6.64 6.93 18.40
N GLU A 86 -6.38 5.71 17.94
CA GLU A 86 -5.35 4.85 18.53
C GLU A 86 -3.99 5.04 17.85
N MET A 87 -3.97 5.69 16.69
CA MET A 87 -2.77 5.93 15.88
C MET A 87 -2.87 7.25 15.13
N MET A 88 -1.74 7.89 14.88
CA MET A 88 -1.62 9.06 14.02
C MET A 88 -0.40 8.96 13.11
N ALA A 89 -0.43 9.71 12.02
CA ALA A 89 0.71 9.89 11.12
C ALA A 89 1.22 11.34 11.17
N ASN A 90 2.52 11.54 11.21
CA ASN A 90 3.16 12.86 11.28
C ASN A 90 4.43 12.90 10.44
N PRO A 91 4.64 13.93 9.59
CA PRO A 91 3.78 15.10 9.38
C PRO A 91 2.60 14.82 8.43
N ALA A 92 1.52 15.64 8.54
CA ALA A 92 0.36 15.57 7.65
C ALA A 92 0.61 16.18 6.25
N LYS A 93 1.63 17.02 6.12
CA LYS A 93 2.08 17.59 4.85
C LYS A 93 3.60 17.71 4.85
N LEU A 94 4.22 17.50 3.71
CA LEU A 94 5.66 17.68 3.56
C LEU A 94 6.04 18.05 2.14
N THR A 95 7.20 18.69 2.00
CA THR A 95 7.81 19.01 0.71
C THR A 95 9.12 18.29 0.58
N LEU A 96 9.37 17.71 -0.59
CA LEU A 96 10.62 17.06 -0.96
C LEU A 96 11.23 17.74 -2.17
N GLY A 97 12.41 18.31 -2.02
CA GLY A 97 13.24 18.70 -3.17
C GLY A 97 13.74 17.46 -3.94
N PRO A 98 14.33 17.66 -5.13
CA PRO A 98 14.95 16.59 -5.89
C PRO A 98 15.96 15.79 -5.07
N GLY A 99 15.87 14.46 -5.14
CA GLY A 99 16.75 13.54 -4.40
C GLY A 99 16.55 13.50 -2.89
N GLN A 100 15.66 14.30 -2.32
CA GLN A 100 15.43 14.33 -0.88
C GLN A 100 14.61 13.13 -0.39
N LYS A 101 14.91 12.75 0.86
CA LYS A 101 14.16 11.73 1.63
C LYS A 101 13.64 12.34 2.92
N ARG A 102 12.48 11.92 3.35
CA ARG A 102 11.85 12.31 4.63
C ARG A 102 11.11 11.11 5.21
N ASP A 103 10.95 11.16 6.51
CA ASP A 103 10.26 10.14 7.29
C ASP A 103 8.87 10.63 7.70
N ILE A 104 7.90 9.73 7.58
CA ILE A 104 6.56 9.86 8.13
C ILE A 104 6.49 8.90 9.31
N ASN A 105 6.26 9.43 10.50
CA ASN A 105 6.15 8.63 11.71
C ASN A 105 4.69 8.17 11.92
N LEU A 106 4.52 6.87 12.08
CA LEU A 106 3.29 6.24 12.56
C LEU A 106 3.42 6.12 14.07
N VAL A 107 2.67 6.92 14.80
CA VAL A 107 2.74 7.01 16.27
C VAL A 107 1.50 6.34 16.85
N ALA A 108 1.69 5.23 17.55
CA ALA A 108 0.61 4.59 18.29
C ALA A 108 0.33 5.38 19.60
N LEU A 109 -0.90 5.83 19.75
CA LEU A 109 -1.37 6.62 20.90
C LEU A 109 -1.90 5.73 22.03
N LYS A 110 -2.36 4.52 21.69
CA LYS A 110 -2.88 3.51 22.62
C LYS A 110 -2.42 2.12 22.21
N VAL A 111 -2.38 1.20 23.16
CA VAL A 111 -2.26 -0.23 22.89
C VAL A 111 -3.59 -0.72 22.34
N PRO A 112 -3.65 -1.33 21.16
CA PRO A 112 -4.91 -1.85 20.64
C PRO A 112 -5.30 -3.14 21.38
N SER A 113 -6.58 -3.34 21.63
CA SER A 113 -7.10 -4.57 22.21
C SER A 113 -7.12 -5.73 21.21
N LYS A 114 -7.22 -5.41 19.93
CA LYS A 114 -7.19 -6.33 18.80
C LYS A 114 -6.49 -5.68 17.61
N GLU A 115 -6.05 -6.50 16.64
CA GLU A 115 -5.48 -6.03 15.39
C GLU A 115 -6.41 -5.04 14.69
N THR A 116 -5.89 -3.85 14.41
CA THR A 116 -6.56 -2.80 13.66
C THR A 116 -5.78 -2.50 12.39
N LEU A 117 -6.48 -2.42 11.27
CA LEU A 117 -5.87 -2.15 9.96
C LEU A 117 -6.05 -0.69 9.57
N TYR A 118 -4.97 -0.09 9.09
CA TYR A 118 -4.97 1.29 8.56
C TYR A 118 -4.40 1.32 7.14
N ARG A 119 -4.76 2.39 6.41
CA ARG A 119 -4.11 2.80 5.17
C ARG A 119 -3.49 4.17 5.36
N LEU A 120 -2.18 4.26 5.14
CA LEU A 120 -1.48 5.53 5.06
C LEU A 120 -1.40 5.95 3.60
N TYR A 121 -2.14 6.98 3.23
CA TYR A 121 -2.10 7.55 1.88
C TYR A 121 -1.07 8.67 1.82
N ILE A 122 -0.19 8.61 0.83
CA ILE A 122 0.76 9.66 0.49
C ILE A 122 0.41 10.13 -0.91
N VAL A 123 -0.14 11.34 -0.99
CA VAL A 123 -0.74 11.89 -2.21
C VAL A 123 0.06 13.10 -2.67
N PRO A 124 0.68 13.07 -3.86
CA PRO A 124 1.25 14.26 -4.46
C PRO A 124 0.17 15.30 -4.74
N VAL A 125 0.42 16.53 -4.33
CA VAL A 125 -0.48 17.67 -4.56
C VAL A 125 0.09 18.54 -5.66
N SER A 126 -0.59 18.64 -6.79
CA SER A 126 -0.23 19.57 -7.86
C SER A 126 -0.79 20.95 -7.54
N SER A 127 0.06 21.99 -7.52
CA SER A 127 -0.42 23.36 -7.46
C SER A 127 -0.94 23.75 -8.84
N ILE A 128 -2.25 23.82 -9.02
CA ILE A 128 -2.85 24.49 -10.18
C ILE A 128 -2.71 25.99 -9.92
N LYS A 129 -1.75 26.66 -10.56
CA LYS A 129 -1.77 28.11 -10.65
C LYS A 129 -2.86 28.51 -11.65
N VAL A 130 -4.01 28.89 -11.14
CA VAL A 130 -4.96 29.66 -11.95
C VAL A 130 -4.41 31.08 -12.00
N VAL A 131 -3.70 31.42 -13.06
CA VAL A 131 -3.33 32.80 -13.35
C VAL A 131 -4.57 33.42 -14.00
N GLY A 132 -5.33 34.16 -13.19
CA GLY A 132 -6.43 34.99 -13.70
C GLY A 132 -5.87 36.25 -14.34
N GLU A 133 -5.78 36.28 -15.64
CA GLU A 133 -5.91 37.46 -16.49
C GLU A 133 -6.72 37.05 -17.72
N GLU A 134 -7.65 37.90 -18.09
CA GLU A 134 -8.55 37.74 -19.25
C GLU A 134 -7.75 37.70 -20.56
N SER A 135 -7.22 36.54 -20.92
CA SER A 135 -6.71 36.31 -22.26
C SER A 135 -7.56 35.26 -22.97
N LYS A 136 -8.06 35.66 -24.15
CA LYS A 136 -8.83 34.81 -25.08
C LYS A 136 -8.00 33.65 -25.69
N GLU A 137 -6.89 33.28 -25.08
CA GLU A 137 -6.05 32.16 -25.52
C GLU A 137 -6.45 30.88 -24.84
N LYS A 138 -6.45 29.80 -25.62
CA LYS A 138 -6.75 28.45 -25.17
C LYS A 138 -5.92 28.11 -23.93
N ILE A 139 -6.58 27.86 -22.80
CA ILE A 139 -5.95 27.40 -21.57
C ILE A 139 -5.37 26.01 -21.82
N ASN A 140 -4.10 25.93 -22.12
CA ASN A 140 -3.35 24.68 -22.08
C ASN A 140 -2.98 24.41 -20.61
N ALA A 141 -3.86 23.76 -19.88
CA ALA A 141 -3.55 23.26 -18.54
C ALA A 141 -2.84 21.90 -18.70
N PRO A 142 -1.55 21.80 -18.36
CA PRO A 142 -0.88 20.51 -18.37
C PRO A 142 -1.53 19.62 -17.28
N ILE A 143 -2.08 18.48 -17.69
CA ILE A 143 -2.61 17.50 -16.75
C ILE A 143 -1.40 16.76 -16.15
N THR A 144 -1.09 17.01 -14.90
CA THR A 144 -0.04 16.31 -14.18
C THR A 144 -0.67 15.10 -13.46
N PHE A 145 -0.32 13.89 -13.85
CA PHE A 145 -0.73 12.68 -13.15
C PHE A 145 0.20 12.42 -11.98
N GLY A 146 -0.34 12.49 -10.76
CA GLY A 146 0.36 12.06 -9.55
C GLY A 146 -0.08 10.66 -9.14
N VAL A 147 0.86 9.73 -8.94
CA VAL A 147 0.56 8.42 -8.36
C VAL A 147 0.48 8.56 -6.85
N ALA A 148 -0.67 8.23 -6.27
CA ALA A 148 -0.85 8.14 -4.83
C ALA A 148 -0.43 6.76 -4.33
N TYR A 149 0.27 6.72 -3.19
CA TYR A 149 0.66 5.48 -2.53
C TYR A 149 -0.23 5.20 -1.33
N GLY A 150 -0.60 3.91 -1.15
CA GLY A 150 -1.34 3.45 0.01
C GLY A 150 -0.55 2.38 0.77
N VAL A 151 0.11 2.74 1.87
CA VAL A 151 0.83 1.79 2.73
C VAL A 151 -0.18 1.08 3.62
N VAL A 152 -0.09 -0.26 3.68
CA VAL A 152 -0.89 -1.06 4.62
C VAL A 152 -0.21 -1.02 5.98
N VAL A 153 -0.95 -0.64 7.03
CA VAL A 153 -0.42 -0.55 8.40
C VAL A 153 -1.25 -1.45 9.31
N HIS A 154 -0.59 -2.45 9.90
CA HIS A 154 -1.16 -3.32 10.92
C HIS A 154 -0.78 -2.77 12.29
N HIS A 155 -1.76 -2.48 13.14
CA HIS A 155 -1.56 -2.14 14.54
C HIS A 155 -1.98 -3.33 15.39
N LEU A 156 -1.01 -3.95 16.04
CA LEU A 156 -1.14 -5.20 16.78
C LEU A 156 -1.04 -4.96 18.28
N PRO A 157 -1.71 -5.76 19.12
CA PRO A 157 -1.34 -5.90 20.52
C PRO A 157 0.14 -6.27 20.66
N PRO A 158 0.79 -6.04 21.82
CA PRO A 158 2.15 -6.51 22.06
C PRO A 158 2.27 -8.03 21.83
N THR A 159 3.40 -8.49 21.31
CA THR A 159 3.63 -9.88 20.91
C THR A 159 3.21 -10.89 21.98
N GLY A 160 3.53 -10.64 23.25
CA GLY A 160 3.15 -11.52 24.37
C GLY A 160 1.66 -11.53 24.72
N ALA A 161 0.86 -10.61 24.19
CA ALA A 161 -0.58 -10.53 24.38
C ALA A 161 -1.38 -10.94 23.14
N GLN A 162 -0.69 -11.34 22.05
CA GLN A 162 -1.34 -11.78 20.84
C GLN A 162 -1.88 -13.21 21.00
N THR A 163 -3.13 -13.40 20.55
CA THR A 163 -3.79 -14.71 20.55
C THR A 163 -4.30 -15.03 19.15
N HIS A 164 -3.91 -16.19 18.62
CA HIS A 164 -4.40 -16.74 17.37
C HIS A 164 -5.45 -17.81 17.69
N SER A 165 -6.65 -17.62 17.21
CA SER A 165 -7.74 -18.61 17.33
C SER A 165 -8.75 -18.36 16.23
N TRP A 166 -9.32 -19.41 15.70
CA TRP A 166 -10.36 -19.32 14.68
C TRP A 166 -11.36 -20.46 14.80
N THR A 167 -12.55 -20.24 14.26
CA THR A 167 -13.60 -21.25 14.13
C THR A 167 -14.19 -21.22 12.72
N HIS A 168 -14.90 -22.26 12.36
CA HIS A 168 -15.69 -22.29 11.13
C HIS A 168 -17.14 -22.65 11.44
N GLN A 169 -18.02 -22.22 10.54
CA GLN A 169 -19.42 -22.64 10.51
C GLN A 169 -19.92 -22.72 9.07
N CYS A 170 -20.91 -23.58 8.84
CA CYS A 170 -21.57 -23.69 7.56
C CYS A 170 -22.74 -22.72 7.51
N THR A 171 -22.82 -21.93 6.45
CA THR A 171 -23.88 -20.97 6.18
C THR A 171 -24.52 -21.25 4.83
N ALA A 172 -25.65 -20.61 4.51
CA ALA A 172 -26.27 -20.70 3.19
C ALA A 172 -25.31 -20.23 2.06
N GLY A 173 -24.37 -19.32 2.37
CA GLY A 173 -23.36 -18.83 1.43
C GLY A 173 -22.11 -19.71 1.31
N GLY A 174 -22.00 -20.81 2.06
CA GLY A 174 -20.86 -21.69 2.10
C GLY A 174 -20.17 -21.75 3.46
N LEU A 175 -18.85 -21.95 3.46
CA LEU A 175 -18.05 -22.09 4.65
C LEU A 175 -17.58 -20.71 5.16
N GLN A 176 -17.98 -20.36 6.38
CA GLN A 176 -17.55 -19.12 7.04
C GLN A 176 -16.40 -19.40 7.99
N LEU A 177 -15.34 -18.60 7.91
CA LEU A 177 -14.24 -18.57 8.87
C LEU A 177 -14.34 -17.33 9.75
N THR A 178 -14.08 -17.49 11.04
CA THR A 178 -14.11 -16.40 12.04
C THR A 178 -12.82 -16.44 12.86
N ALA A 179 -12.09 -15.34 12.92
CA ALA A 179 -10.96 -15.18 13.84
C ALA A 179 -11.51 -14.77 15.22
N ASN A 180 -11.30 -15.63 16.22
CA ASN A 180 -11.75 -15.44 17.61
C ASN A 180 -10.63 -14.92 18.52
N GLY A 181 -9.38 -14.97 18.06
CA GLY A 181 -8.25 -14.33 18.72
C GLY A 181 -8.28 -12.81 18.59
N ASN A 182 -7.27 -12.15 19.11
CA ASN A 182 -7.14 -10.69 19.00
C ASN A 182 -6.25 -10.25 17.82
N VAL A 183 -5.69 -11.19 17.07
CA VAL A 183 -4.97 -10.95 15.80
C VAL A 183 -5.54 -11.82 14.69
N SER A 184 -5.26 -11.44 13.45
CA SER A 184 -5.75 -12.17 12.27
C SER A 184 -5.17 -13.58 12.22
N SER A 185 -5.99 -14.54 11.78
CA SER A 185 -5.55 -15.88 11.42
C SER A 185 -5.18 -15.95 9.94
N LEU A 186 -4.07 -16.60 9.66
CA LEU A 186 -3.48 -16.70 8.32
C LEU A 186 -3.68 -18.10 7.78
N PHE A 187 -4.41 -18.21 6.68
CA PHE A 187 -4.72 -19.44 5.97
C PHE A 187 -3.90 -19.51 4.68
N ARG A 188 -3.15 -20.62 4.50
CA ARG A 188 -2.26 -20.87 3.36
C ARG A 188 -2.48 -22.23 2.73
N ASP A 189 -1.96 -22.41 1.52
CA ASP A 189 -1.99 -23.69 0.78
C ASP A 189 -3.41 -24.22 0.62
N LEU A 190 -4.34 -23.33 0.32
CA LEU A 190 -5.77 -23.60 0.36
C LEU A 190 -6.21 -24.48 -0.81
N GLN A 191 -6.88 -25.59 -0.49
CA GLN A 191 -7.55 -26.48 -1.41
C GLN A 191 -9.05 -26.45 -1.14
N VAL A 192 -9.86 -26.30 -2.17
CA VAL A 192 -11.31 -26.08 -2.06
C VAL A 192 -12.10 -27.07 -2.92
N THR A 193 -13.33 -27.36 -2.48
CA THR A 193 -14.33 -28.11 -3.27
C THR A 193 -15.66 -27.33 -3.22
N PRO A 194 -16.33 -27.09 -4.37
CA PRO A 194 -15.85 -27.39 -5.72
C PRO A 194 -14.57 -26.66 -6.05
N ALA A 195 -13.75 -27.23 -6.95
CA ALA A 195 -12.50 -26.63 -7.38
C ALA A 195 -12.78 -25.23 -8.00
N GLY A 196 -12.03 -24.24 -7.56
CA GLY A 196 -12.19 -22.87 -7.99
C GLY A 196 -10.89 -22.09 -7.77
N SER A 197 -10.82 -20.89 -8.37
CA SER A 197 -9.71 -19.97 -8.15
C SER A 197 -9.83 -19.35 -6.75
N MET A 198 -8.89 -19.67 -5.88
CA MET A 198 -8.76 -19.06 -4.56
C MET A 198 -7.34 -18.50 -4.41
N PRO A 199 -7.15 -17.30 -3.84
CA PRO A 199 -5.81 -16.84 -3.53
C PRO A 199 -5.07 -17.84 -2.64
N ALA A 200 -3.77 -18.02 -2.89
CA ALA A 200 -2.93 -18.96 -2.15
C ALA A 200 -2.86 -18.64 -0.64
N GLU A 201 -3.14 -17.39 -0.28
CA GLU A 201 -3.12 -16.92 1.09
C GLU A 201 -4.38 -16.08 1.38
N GLN A 202 -5.01 -16.33 2.54
CA GLN A 202 -6.14 -15.57 3.06
C GLN A 202 -5.89 -15.17 4.51
N LYS A 203 -6.21 -13.91 4.85
CA LYS A 203 -6.28 -13.44 6.23
C LYS A 203 -7.73 -13.26 6.65
N VAL A 204 -8.05 -13.75 7.83
CA VAL A 204 -9.34 -13.49 8.50
C VAL A 204 -9.06 -12.66 9.73
N PHE A 205 -9.68 -11.48 9.79
CA PHE A 205 -9.42 -10.50 10.85
C PHE A 205 -10.43 -10.62 11.99
N PRO A 206 -10.04 -10.31 13.23
CA PRO A 206 -10.96 -10.26 14.36
C PRO A 206 -12.11 -9.28 14.10
N GLY A 207 -13.35 -9.79 14.23
CA GLY A 207 -14.56 -8.99 14.00
C GLY A 207 -14.99 -8.86 12.53
N THR A 208 -14.26 -9.50 11.59
CA THR A 208 -14.62 -9.53 10.16
C THR A 208 -14.60 -10.96 9.64
N PRO A 209 -15.64 -11.77 9.90
CA PRO A 209 -15.74 -13.13 9.39
C PRO A 209 -15.75 -13.15 7.85
N ARG A 210 -15.19 -14.21 7.26
CA ARG A 210 -15.13 -14.40 5.81
C ARG A 210 -15.94 -15.61 5.38
N VAL A 211 -16.84 -15.42 4.41
CA VAL A 211 -17.60 -16.51 3.78
C VAL A 211 -16.95 -16.87 2.45
N PHE A 212 -16.73 -18.16 2.26
CA PHE A 212 -16.21 -18.75 1.03
C PHE A 212 -17.29 -19.65 0.44
N ALA A 213 -17.64 -19.44 -0.82
CA ALA A 213 -18.65 -20.23 -1.54
C ALA A 213 -18.12 -21.65 -1.89
N VAL A 214 -17.69 -22.41 -0.87
CA VAL A 214 -17.09 -23.74 -0.98
C VAL A 214 -17.72 -24.69 0.05
N LYS A 215 -17.71 -25.99 -0.25
CA LYS A 215 -18.16 -27.03 0.67
C LYS A 215 -17.04 -27.59 1.54
N THR A 216 -15.82 -27.64 1.00
CA THR A 216 -14.65 -28.09 1.77
C THR A 216 -13.51 -27.10 1.62
N LEU A 217 -12.77 -26.93 2.68
CA LEU A 217 -11.57 -26.09 2.71
C LEU A 217 -10.50 -26.79 3.55
N LYS A 218 -9.35 -27.05 2.92
CA LYS A 218 -8.17 -27.65 3.56
C LYS A 218 -6.98 -26.71 3.38
N GLY A 219 -6.00 -26.84 4.26
CA GLY A 219 -4.76 -26.07 4.16
C GLY A 219 -4.05 -25.99 5.50
N ASN A 220 -3.32 -24.88 5.69
CA ASN A 220 -2.64 -24.55 6.93
C ASN A 220 -3.23 -23.25 7.50
N ALA A 221 -3.64 -23.26 8.77
CA ALA A 221 -4.09 -22.09 9.51
C ALA A 221 -3.08 -21.81 10.62
N ASP A 222 -2.45 -20.65 10.61
CA ASP A 222 -1.41 -20.24 11.58
C ASP A 222 -0.31 -21.32 11.78
N GLY A 223 0.06 -22.01 10.68
CA GLY A 223 1.07 -23.07 10.67
C GLY A 223 0.58 -24.46 11.09
N GLN A 224 -0.72 -24.62 11.37
CA GLN A 224 -1.32 -25.92 11.70
C GLN A 224 -2.22 -26.42 10.55
N PRO A 225 -2.14 -27.71 10.17
CA PRO A 225 -3.01 -28.26 9.13
C PRO A 225 -4.47 -28.28 9.60
N PHE A 226 -5.40 -28.04 8.67
CA PHE A 226 -6.84 -28.14 8.91
C PHE A 226 -7.58 -28.75 7.71
N ASP A 227 -8.72 -29.37 7.97
CA ASP A 227 -9.67 -29.90 6.97
C ASP A 227 -11.08 -29.67 7.52
N VAL A 228 -11.85 -28.76 6.91
CA VAL A 228 -13.20 -28.43 7.32
C VAL A 228 -14.18 -28.64 6.17
N ARG A 229 -15.40 -29.12 6.51
CA ARG A 229 -16.41 -29.50 5.52
C ARG A 229 -17.80 -29.07 5.96
N CYS A 230 -18.58 -28.67 4.98
CA CYS A 230 -20.00 -28.46 5.13
C CYS A 230 -20.79 -29.63 4.53
N PRO A 231 -21.91 -30.01 5.14
CA PRO A 231 -22.78 -31.08 4.64
C PRO A 231 -23.36 -30.79 3.25
#